data_b8a3f01a9b42a3ad33495d7a632364c9
#
_entry.id   b8a3f01a9b42a3ad33495d7a632364c9
#
_cell.length_a   1.000
_cell.length_b   1.000
_cell.length_c   1.000
_cell.angle_alpha   90.00
_cell.angle_beta   90.00
_cell.angle_gamma   90.00
#
_symmetry.space_group_name_H-M   'P 1'
#
loop_
_entity.id
_entity.type
_entity.pdbx_description
1 polymer ?
#
loop_
_entity_poly.entity_id
_entity_poly.type
_entity_poly.pdbx_seq_one_letter_code
_entity_poly.pdbx_strand_id
1 'polypeptide(L)'
;MKHTLSVLVEDESGALSRIAGLFARRGFNIDSLAVGPAEAKGISRLTMVVQGDESTLQQMTKQLNKLINVLEVLDLTTLPAVERELMLLKVSASSDNRGKILDLVQVFRAKVVDVSDNALTLEVVGDPGKLVALENLLTPYGILEIARTGKVALKRASGVNTEMLKAKK
;
A
#
# COMPACT_ATOMS: atom_id res chain seq x y z
N MET A 1 10.58 12.38 -1.88
CA MET A 1 9.56 12.19 -0.85
C MET A 1 8.45 11.31 -1.42
N LYS A 2 7.81 10.46 -0.59
CA LYS A 2 6.68 9.62 -1.06
C LYS A 2 5.37 10.29 -0.72
N HIS A 3 4.44 10.29 -1.66
CA HIS A 3 3.11 10.86 -1.50
C HIS A 3 2.05 9.79 -1.73
N THR A 4 0.96 9.85 -0.96
CA THR A 4 -0.19 8.95 -1.09
C THR A 4 -1.36 9.73 -1.67
N LEU A 5 -1.78 9.35 -2.87
CA LEU A 5 -2.92 9.95 -3.57
C LEU A 5 -4.10 8.99 -3.56
N SER A 6 -5.29 9.49 -3.25
CA SER A 6 -6.57 8.82 -3.47
C SER A 6 -7.24 9.44 -4.70
N VAL A 7 -7.56 8.63 -5.69
CA VAL A 7 -8.15 9.09 -6.94
C VAL A 7 -9.46 8.35 -7.18
N LEU A 8 -10.56 9.09 -7.32
CA LEU A 8 -11.84 8.54 -7.76
C LEU A 8 -11.96 8.66 -9.28
N VAL A 9 -12.32 7.58 -9.91
CA VAL A 9 -12.46 7.52 -11.38
C VAL A 9 -13.75 6.82 -11.77
N GLU A 10 -14.32 7.20 -12.92
CA GLU A 10 -15.34 6.41 -13.57
C GLU A 10 -14.74 5.06 -14.00
N ASP A 11 -15.43 3.97 -13.66
CA ASP A 11 -15.00 2.61 -13.99
C ASP A 11 -15.33 2.28 -15.45
N GLU A 12 -14.59 2.92 -16.35
CA GLU A 12 -14.68 2.72 -17.78
C GLU A 12 -13.46 1.98 -18.32
N SER A 13 -13.66 1.26 -19.41
CA SER A 13 -12.56 0.60 -20.12
C SER A 13 -11.47 1.61 -20.50
N GLY A 14 -10.24 1.33 -20.10
CA GLY A 14 -9.08 2.18 -20.39
C GLY A 14 -8.80 3.32 -19.41
N ALA A 15 -9.63 3.54 -18.36
CA ALA A 15 -9.38 4.58 -17.36
C ALA A 15 -8.02 4.40 -16.68
N LEU A 16 -7.71 3.20 -16.21
CA LEU A 16 -6.41 2.88 -15.61
C LEU A 16 -5.25 3.03 -16.60
N SER A 17 -5.44 2.61 -17.85
CA SER A 17 -4.44 2.75 -18.92
C SER A 17 -4.13 4.22 -19.22
N ARG A 18 -5.12 5.10 -19.16
CA ARG A 18 -4.91 6.55 -19.34
C ARG A 18 -4.09 7.15 -18.21
N ILE A 19 -4.37 6.74 -16.97
CA ILE A 19 -3.59 7.19 -15.80
C ILE A 19 -2.15 6.68 -15.90
N ALA A 20 -1.95 5.38 -16.13
CA ALA A 20 -0.63 4.79 -16.29
C ALA A 20 0.15 5.44 -17.45
N GLY A 21 -0.51 5.65 -18.59
CA GLY A 21 0.08 6.34 -19.74
C GLY A 21 0.45 7.80 -19.47
N LEU A 22 -0.33 8.51 -18.67
CA LEU A 22 -0.01 9.87 -18.22
C LEU A 22 1.28 9.89 -17.39
N PHE A 23 1.39 9.00 -16.40
CA PHE A 23 2.56 8.89 -15.54
C PHE A 23 3.81 8.50 -16.34
N ALA A 24 3.69 7.52 -17.24
CA ALA A 24 4.78 7.07 -18.10
C ALA A 24 5.32 8.21 -19.00
N ARG A 25 4.42 8.96 -19.67
CA ARG A 25 4.82 10.07 -20.54
C ARG A 25 5.49 11.23 -19.81
N ARG A 26 5.18 11.40 -18.53
CA ARG A 26 5.75 12.47 -17.70
C ARG A 26 6.96 12.03 -16.89
N GLY A 27 7.33 10.74 -16.97
CA GLY A 27 8.44 10.19 -16.20
C GLY A 27 8.17 10.12 -14.69
N PHE A 28 6.90 10.10 -14.28
CA PHE A 28 6.53 9.93 -12.88
C PHE A 28 6.58 8.46 -12.50
N ASN A 29 7.18 8.16 -11.34
CA ASN A 29 7.25 6.81 -10.83
C ASN A 29 6.08 6.51 -9.90
N ILE A 30 5.45 5.34 -10.10
CA ILE A 30 4.41 4.79 -9.23
C ILE A 30 5.04 3.65 -8.43
N ASP A 31 5.20 3.83 -7.12
CA ASP A 31 5.75 2.82 -6.23
C ASP A 31 4.73 1.72 -5.90
N SER A 32 3.46 2.10 -5.81
CA SER A 32 2.37 1.21 -5.41
C SER A 32 1.05 1.72 -5.99
N LEU A 33 0.22 0.80 -6.42
CA LEU A 33 -1.11 1.08 -6.97
C LEU A 33 -2.08 -0.01 -6.54
N ALA A 34 -3.16 0.39 -5.87
CA ALA A 34 -4.29 -0.46 -5.55
C ALA A 34 -5.55 0.15 -6.15
N VAL A 35 -6.37 -0.68 -6.79
CA VAL A 35 -7.62 -0.27 -7.46
C VAL A 35 -8.75 -1.18 -7.01
N GLY A 36 -9.91 -0.61 -6.73
CA GLY A 36 -11.11 -1.36 -6.42
C GLY A 36 -12.37 -0.52 -6.57
N PRO A 37 -13.55 -1.15 -6.64
CA PRO A 37 -14.83 -0.46 -6.65
C PRO A 37 -14.95 0.45 -5.43
N ALA A 38 -15.47 1.66 -5.66
CA ALA A 38 -15.78 2.62 -4.60
C ALA A 38 -17.23 2.46 -4.13
N GLU A 39 -17.68 3.39 -3.29
CA GLU A 39 -19.01 3.40 -2.68
C GLU A 39 -20.16 3.60 -3.68
N ALA A 40 -19.90 4.29 -4.80
CA ALA A 40 -20.88 4.51 -5.86
C ALA A 40 -20.69 3.49 -6.99
N LYS A 41 -21.81 3.01 -7.54
CA LYS A 41 -21.78 2.08 -8.69
C LYS A 41 -21.14 2.75 -9.91
N GLY A 42 -20.24 2.05 -10.56
CA GLY A 42 -19.53 2.55 -11.74
C GLY A 42 -18.38 3.51 -11.41
N ILE A 43 -17.98 3.62 -10.14
CA ILE A 43 -16.85 4.41 -9.68
C ILE A 43 -15.84 3.49 -9.01
N SER A 44 -14.57 3.66 -9.33
CA SER A 44 -13.44 2.99 -8.69
C SER A 44 -12.57 3.98 -7.93
N ARG A 45 -11.97 3.50 -6.85
CA ARG A 45 -10.97 4.25 -6.08
C ARG A 45 -9.59 3.66 -6.32
N LEU A 46 -8.64 4.51 -6.68
CA LEU A 46 -7.23 4.17 -6.75
C LEU A 46 -6.54 4.76 -5.52
N THR A 47 -5.68 3.95 -4.89
CA THR A 47 -4.69 4.48 -3.95
C THR A 47 -3.33 4.32 -4.61
N MET A 48 -2.64 5.44 -4.80
CA MET A 48 -1.34 5.50 -5.48
C MET A 48 -0.29 6.01 -4.52
N VAL A 49 0.86 5.35 -4.48
CA VAL A 49 2.07 5.88 -3.84
C VAL A 49 3.02 6.33 -4.93
N VAL A 50 3.36 7.60 -4.93
CA VAL A 50 4.20 8.22 -5.96
C VAL A 50 5.41 8.91 -5.32
N GLN A 51 6.50 9.05 -6.08
CA GLN A 51 7.70 9.74 -5.64
C GLN A 51 7.81 11.10 -6.32
N GLY A 52 8.18 12.10 -5.57
CA GLY A 52 8.44 13.45 -6.08
C GLY A 52 8.63 14.46 -4.97
N ASP A 53 9.02 15.66 -5.37
CA ASP A 53 8.95 16.85 -4.53
C ASP A 53 7.55 17.47 -4.59
N GLU A 54 7.32 18.53 -3.85
CA GLU A 54 6.04 19.25 -3.81
C GLU A 54 5.62 19.78 -5.19
N SER A 55 6.56 20.27 -5.98
CA SER A 55 6.32 20.75 -7.34
C SER A 55 5.86 19.63 -8.26
N THR A 56 6.51 18.47 -8.18
CA THR A 56 6.14 17.27 -8.93
C THR A 56 4.74 16.79 -8.54
N LEU A 57 4.42 16.75 -7.24
CA LEU A 57 3.11 16.38 -6.73
C LEU A 57 2.01 17.29 -7.27
N GLN A 58 2.23 18.61 -7.25
CA GLN A 58 1.27 19.56 -7.81
C GLN A 58 1.06 19.37 -9.31
N GLN A 59 2.11 19.05 -10.05
CA GLN A 59 2.01 18.71 -11.47
C GLN A 59 1.22 17.42 -11.69
N MET A 60 1.51 16.37 -10.94
CA MET A 60 0.76 15.10 -11.00
C MET A 60 -0.73 15.33 -10.76
N THR A 61 -1.08 16.04 -9.69
CA THR A 61 -2.46 16.34 -9.32
C THR A 61 -3.17 17.15 -10.42
N LYS A 62 -2.53 18.18 -10.95
CA LYS A 62 -3.08 18.98 -12.07
C LYS A 62 -3.32 18.14 -13.32
N GLN A 63 -2.40 17.24 -13.65
CA GLN A 63 -2.52 16.39 -14.83
C GLN A 63 -3.60 15.31 -14.66
N LEU A 64 -3.72 14.71 -13.46
CA LEU A 64 -4.79 13.77 -13.16
C LEU A 64 -6.16 14.43 -13.29
N ASN A 65 -6.34 15.63 -12.74
CA ASN A 65 -7.60 16.38 -12.82
C ASN A 65 -8.02 16.79 -14.25
N LYS A 66 -7.11 16.71 -15.22
CA LYS A 66 -7.43 16.95 -16.64
C LYS A 66 -7.99 15.72 -17.36
N LEU A 67 -7.84 14.54 -16.78
CA LEU A 67 -8.38 13.31 -17.38
C LEU A 67 -9.90 13.28 -17.21
N ILE A 68 -10.61 13.01 -18.28
CA ILE A 68 -12.09 13.04 -18.33
C ILE A 68 -12.73 12.11 -17.31
N ASN A 69 -12.11 10.95 -17.07
CA ASN A 69 -12.64 9.93 -16.16
C ASN A 69 -12.28 10.16 -14.69
N VAL A 70 -11.45 11.14 -14.37
CA VAL A 70 -11.04 11.44 -13.00
C VAL A 70 -12.05 12.41 -12.37
N LEU A 71 -12.68 11.95 -11.29
CA LEU A 71 -13.71 12.70 -10.57
C LEU A 71 -13.14 13.52 -9.42
N GLU A 72 -12.17 12.94 -8.71
CA GLU A 72 -11.53 13.56 -7.55
C GLU A 72 -10.09 13.07 -7.40
N VAL A 73 -9.20 13.96 -7.01
CA VAL A 73 -7.84 13.64 -6.58
C VAL A 73 -7.63 14.24 -5.20
N LEU A 74 -7.31 13.39 -4.23
CA LEU A 74 -7.07 13.80 -2.85
C LEU A 74 -5.65 13.38 -2.44
N ASP A 75 -4.83 14.34 -2.03
CA ASP A 75 -3.55 14.05 -1.39
C ASP A 75 -3.76 13.70 0.08
N LEU A 76 -3.46 12.44 0.43
CA LEU A 76 -3.57 11.92 1.78
C LEU A 76 -2.27 12.04 2.58
N THR A 77 -1.17 12.51 1.98
CA THR A 77 0.16 12.53 2.60
C THR A 77 0.18 13.33 3.90
N THR A 78 -0.50 14.46 3.91
CA THR A 78 -0.54 15.38 5.06
C THR A 78 -1.86 15.31 5.84
N LEU A 79 -2.83 14.54 5.34
CA LEU A 79 -4.12 14.41 5.98
C LEU A 79 -4.15 13.22 6.95
N PRO A 80 -4.97 13.31 8.01
CA PRO A 80 -5.23 12.15 8.86
C PRO A 80 -5.83 11.02 8.03
N ALA A 81 -5.10 9.93 7.85
CA ALA A 81 -5.52 8.79 7.05
C ALA A 81 -5.37 7.47 7.79
N VAL A 82 -6.15 6.48 7.38
CA VAL A 82 -5.96 5.08 7.74
C VAL A 82 -5.37 4.39 6.53
N GLU A 83 -4.22 3.77 6.71
CA GLU A 83 -3.50 3.06 5.65
C GLU A 83 -3.38 1.59 6.01
N ARG A 84 -3.60 0.71 5.04
CA ARG A 84 -3.43 -0.74 5.21
C ARG A 84 -2.86 -1.35 3.94
N GLU A 85 -2.09 -2.40 4.14
CA GLU A 85 -1.56 -3.26 3.08
C GLU A 85 -1.68 -4.71 3.53
N LEU A 86 -2.00 -5.61 2.61
CA LEU A 86 -1.94 -7.06 2.82
C LEU A 86 -0.71 -7.62 2.13
N MET A 87 0.04 -8.44 2.82
CA MET A 87 1.20 -9.14 2.30
C MET A 87 1.06 -10.64 2.52
N LEU A 88 1.30 -11.41 1.48
CA LEU A 88 1.58 -12.85 1.54
C LEU A 88 3.09 -13.05 1.41
N LEU A 89 3.68 -13.76 2.35
CA LEU A 89 5.13 -13.97 2.40
C LEU A 89 5.42 -15.44 2.67
N LYS A 90 6.21 -16.05 1.78
CA LYS A 90 6.72 -17.39 1.95
C LYS A 90 8.14 -17.32 2.49
N VAL A 91 8.39 -17.98 3.62
CA VAL A 91 9.67 -18.02 4.29
C VAL A 91 10.16 -19.44 4.46
N SER A 92 11.47 -19.67 4.29
CA SER A 92 12.10 -20.93 4.61
C SER A 92 12.00 -21.22 6.11
N ALA A 93 11.54 -22.41 6.47
CA ALA A 93 11.28 -22.80 7.85
C ALA A 93 11.66 -24.27 8.07
N SER A 94 12.88 -24.50 8.51
CA SER A 94 13.33 -25.80 8.96
C SER A 94 12.81 -26.12 10.37
N SER A 95 12.97 -27.35 10.82
CA SER A 95 12.65 -27.75 12.21
C SER A 95 13.36 -26.87 13.25
N ASP A 96 14.57 -26.40 12.95
CA ASP A 96 15.41 -25.65 13.90
C ASP A 96 15.01 -24.17 14.06
N ASN A 97 14.42 -23.58 13.03
CA ASN A 97 14.06 -22.16 13.03
C ASN A 97 12.56 -21.88 13.03
N ARG A 98 11.74 -22.90 12.79
CA ARG A 98 10.27 -22.77 12.69
C ARG A 98 9.65 -22.13 13.93
N GLY A 99 10.09 -22.51 15.12
CA GLY A 99 9.62 -21.94 16.39
C GLY A 99 9.85 -20.43 16.46
N LYS A 100 11.05 -19.99 16.08
CA LYS A 100 11.40 -18.55 16.06
C LYS A 100 10.55 -17.74 15.07
N ILE A 101 10.26 -18.34 13.92
CA ILE A 101 9.35 -17.70 12.92
C ILE A 101 7.93 -17.60 13.47
N LEU A 102 7.43 -18.67 14.14
CA LEU A 102 6.10 -18.65 14.75
C LEU A 102 5.99 -17.64 15.90
N ASP A 103 7.05 -17.40 16.66
CA ASP A 103 7.08 -16.32 17.65
C ASP A 103 6.91 -14.93 16.99
N LEU A 104 7.59 -14.68 15.86
CA LEU A 104 7.40 -13.46 15.08
C LEU A 104 5.98 -13.34 14.53
N VAL A 105 5.39 -14.45 14.04
CA VAL A 105 4.00 -14.50 13.59
C VAL A 105 3.04 -14.03 14.68
N GLN A 106 3.24 -14.46 15.92
CA GLN A 106 2.43 -14.04 17.06
C GLN A 106 2.61 -12.56 17.40
N VAL A 107 3.86 -12.10 17.50
CA VAL A 107 4.18 -10.70 17.83
C VAL A 107 3.57 -9.73 16.81
N PHE A 108 3.67 -10.06 15.54
CA PHE A 108 3.14 -9.22 14.44
C PHE A 108 1.65 -9.48 14.13
N ARG A 109 1.01 -10.41 14.86
CA ARG A 109 -0.38 -10.82 14.60
C ARG A 109 -0.59 -11.20 13.13
N ALA A 110 0.39 -11.88 12.56
CA ALA A 110 0.29 -12.51 11.26
C ALA A 110 -0.42 -13.86 11.38
N LYS A 111 -0.77 -14.46 10.25
CA LYS A 111 -1.40 -15.79 10.19
C LYS A 111 -0.54 -16.70 9.35
N VAL A 112 -0.41 -17.96 9.78
CA VAL A 112 0.10 -19.02 8.92
C VAL A 112 -1.06 -19.52 8.07
N VAL A 113 -0.94 -19.43 6.75
CA VAL A 113 -1.99 -19.83 5.80
C VAL A 113 -1.63 -21.06 5.01
N ASP A 114 -0.35 -21.44 4.98
CA ASP A 114 0.11 -22.67 4.38
C ASP A 114 1.40 -23.16 5.06
N VAL A 115 1.57 -24.48 5.14
CA VAL A 115 2.70 -25.13 5.82
C VAL A 115 3.22 -26.28 4.97
N SER A 116 4.54 -26.37 4.81
CA SER A 116 5.26 -27.53 4.28
C SER A 116 6.37 -27.94 5.24
N ASP A 117 7.08 -29.00 4.92
CA ASP A 117 8.19 -29.50 5.76
C ASP A 117 9.31 -28.46 5.94
N ASN A 118 9.52 -27.60 4.96
CA ASN A 118 10.64 -26.67 4.90
C ASN A 118 10.26 -25.21 4.66
N ALA A 119 8.95 -24.87 4.63
CA ALA A 119 8.49 -23.50 4.41
C ALA A 119 7.16 -23.21 5.11
N LEU A 120 6.93 -21.94 5.41
CA LEU A 120 5.68 -21.39 5.87
C LEU A 120 5.23 -20.26 4.94
N THR A 121 3.94 -20.19 4.63
CA THR A 121 3.33 -19.03 3.98
C THR A 121 2.53 -18.25 5.01
N LEU A 122 2.87 -16.97 5.14
CA LEU A 122 2.29 -16.05 6.10
C LEU A 122 1.39 -15.03 5.41
N GLU A 123 0.26 -14.73 6.05
CA GLU A 123 -0.60 -13.58 5.73
C GLU A 123 -0.44 -12.52 6.81
N VAL A 124 -0.16 -11.29 6.42
CA VAL A 124 -0.10 -10.16 7.35
C VAL A 124 -0.80 -8.94 6.78
N VAL A 125 -1.57 -8.28 7.62
CA VAL A 125 -2.25 -7.02 7.32
C VAL A 125 -1.79 -5.98 8.33
N GLY A 126 -1.49 -4.79 7.86
CA GLY A 126 -1.10 -3.68 8.71
C GLY A 126 -0.76 -2.42 7.95
N ASP A 127 -0.24 -1.44 8.66
CA ASP A 127 0.41 -0.30 8.01
C ASP A 127 1.75 -0.72 7.37
N PRO A 128 2.26 0.07 6.42
CA PRO A 128 3.50 -0.27 5.72
C PRO A 128 4.70 -0.49 6.64
N GLY A 129 4.78 0.24 7.75
CA GLY A 129 5.88 0.10 8.73
C GLY A 129 5.88 -1.27 9.40
N LYS A 130 4.71 -1.77 9.77
CA LYS A 130 4.55 -3.12 10.33
C LYS A 130 5.04 -4.20 9.35
N LEU A 131 4.65 -4.08 8.07
CA LEU A 131 5.01 -5.07 7.06
C LEU A 131 6.52 -5.09 6.79
N VAL A 132 7.13 -3.91 6.66
CA VAL A 132 8.58 -3.76 6.49
C VAL A 132 9.36 -4.32 7.68
N ALA A 133 8.88 -4.06 8.91
CA ALA A 133 9.52 -4.59 10.11
C ALA A 133 9.50 -6.12 10.14
N LEU A 134 8.37 -6.74 9.83
CA LEU A 134 8.27 -8.20 9.76
C LEU A 134 9.17 -8.78 8.65
N GLU A 135 9.16 -8.19 7.46
CA GLU A 135 10.01 -8.59 6.34
C GLU A 135 11.49 -8.57 6.72
N ASN A 136 11.95 -7.48 7.35
CA ASN A 136 13.33 -7.36 7.80
C ASN A 136 13.71 -8.44 8.82
N LEU A 137 12.83 -8.77 9.76
CA LEU A 137 13.07 -9.81 10.76
C LEU A 137 13.04 -11.23 10.18
N LEU A 138 12.30 -11.45 9.10
CA LEU A 138 12.24 -12.74 8.41
C LEU A 138 13.34 -12.94 7.36
N THR A 139 13.95 -11.87 6.87
CA THR A 139 15.02 -11.92 5.87
C THR A 139 16.17 -12.89 6.23
N PRO A 140 16.68 -12.96 7.48
CA PRO A 140 17.74 -13.90 7.86
C PRO A 140 17.37 -15.38 7.71
N TYR A 141 16.08 -15.72 7.74
CA TYR A 141 15.61 -17.10 7.58
C TYR A 141 15.48 -17.53 6.12
N GLY A 142 15.46 -16.57 5.19
CA GLY A 142 15.32 -16.79 3.76
C GLY A 142 13.88 -16.60 3.28
N ILE A 143 13.60 -15.42 2.76
CA ILE A 143 12.32 -15.14 2.10
C ILE A 143 12.36 -15.74 0.71
N LEU A 144 11.37 -16.58 0.40
CA LEU A 144 11.27 -17.29 -0.88
C LEU A 144 10.44 -16.52 -1.89
N GLU A 145 9.29 -15.98 -1.47
CA GLU A 145 8.37 -15.24 -2.32
C GLU A 145 7.61 -14.20 -1.50
N ILE A 146 7.28 -13.08 -2.13
CA ILE A 146 6.40 -12.05 -1.57
C ILE A 146 5.41 -11.62 -2.63
N ALA A 147 4.13 -11.52 -2.23
CA ALA A 147 3.09 -10.83 -2.96
C ALA A 147 2.39 -9.84 -2.04
N ARG A 148 2.13 -8.62 -2.52
CA ARG A 148 1.46 -7.59 -1.72
C ARG A 148 0.46 -6.80 -2.56
N THR A 149 -0.59 -6.32 -1.92
CA THR A 149 -1.65 -5.56 -2.58
C THR A 149 -1.20 -4.17 -3.01
N GLY A 150 -0.14 -3.64 -2.40
CA GLY A 150 0.04 -2.21 -2.34
C GLY A 150 -0.86 -1.58 -1.26
N LYS A 151 -0.59 -0.33 -0.95
CA LYS A 151 -1.28 0.41 0.09
C LYS A 151 -2.69 0.82 -0.35
N VAL A 152 -3.69 0.58 0.51
CA VAL A 152 -5.00 1.22 0.44
C VAL A 152 -5.10 2.25 1.56
N ALA A 153 -5.74 3.40 1.30
CA ALA A 153 -5.85 4.48 2.26
C ALA A 153 -7.19 5.21 2.17
N LEU A 154 -7.72 5.59 3.32
CA LEU A 154 -8.89 6.46 3.44
C LEU A 154 -8.61 7.57 4.46
N LYS A 155 -9.13 8.78 4.19
CA LYS A 155 -9.15 9.86 5.16
C LYS A 155 -9.88 9.42 6.43
N ARG A 156 -9.36 9.77 7.61
CA ARG A 156 -10.01 9.46 8.89
C ARG A 156 -11.30 10.26 9.04
N ALA A 157 -12.38 9.58 9.41
CA ALA A 157 -13.66 10.22 9.72
C ALA A 157 -13.56 11.15 10.93
N SER A 158 -12.76 10.77 11.94
CA SER A 158 -12.55 11.56 13.16
C SER A 158 -11.73 12.83 12.96
N GLY A 159 -10.99 12.95 11.84
CA GLY A 159 -10.03 14.03 11.63
C GLY A 159 -8.81 14.02 12.56
N VAL A 160 -8.67 13.02 13.44
CA VAL A 160 -7.53 12.90 14.36
C VAL A 160 -6.24 12.59 13.61
N ASN A 161 -5.26 13.49 13.69
CA ASN A 161 -3.94 13.28 13.11
C ASN A 161 -3.02 12.59 14.14
N THR A 162 -2.76 11.31 13.95
CA THR A 162 -1.89 10.52 14.84
C THR A 162 -0.42 10.91 14.72
N GLU A 163 0.01 11.54 13.62
CA GLU A 163 1.38 12.05 13.49
C GLU A 163 1.65 13.22 14.43
N MET A 164 0.66 14.08 14.66
CA MET A 164 0.75 15.16 15.64
C MET A 164 0.86 14.67 17.08
N LEU A 165 0.38 13.46 17.39
CA LEU A 165 0.52 12.86 18.72
C LEU A 165 1.94 12.37 18.97
N LYS A 166 2.68 11.99 17.93
CA LYS A 166 4.10 11.58 18.02
C LYS A 166 5.03 12.78 18.23
N ALA A 167 4.67 13.95 17.70
CA ALA A 167 5.48 15.17 17.80
C ALA A 167 5.40 15.88 19.17
N LYS A 168 4.53 15.44 20.06
CA LYS A 168 4.33 16.02 21.41
C LYS A 168 5.04 15.28 22.54
N LYS A 169 6.05 14.45 22.23
CA LYS A 169 6.92 13.80 23.22
C LYS A 169 8.29 14.42 23.26
#